data_40cfb479db77b941f6af96a918870fa0
#
_entry.id   40cfb479db77b941f6af96a918870fa0
#
_cell.length_a   1.000
_cell.length_b   1.000
_cell.length_c   1.000
_cell.angle_alpha   90.00
_cell.angle_beta   90.00
_cell.angle_gamma   90.00
#
_symmetry.space_group_name_H-M   'P 1'
#
loop_
_entity.id
_entity.type
_entity.pdbx_description
1 polymer ?
#
loop_
_entity_poly.entity_id
_entity_poly.type
_entity_poly.pdbx_seq_one_letter_code
_entity_poly.pdbx_strand_id
1 'polypeptide(L)'
;MRNLKKPIVAAGLGASMLAAGALQTASAEVGFGKPGEAVNLVVGYQPYYTESRSGVVINGQQLWKKYLPAGSDVKFEIGLQGSVIVGKMLGEKNHLGYMGDMPAIVSTTKQDKVDIRMIAVLGTSRQQCNVFLVKNDAPQFANGMEAVKWMDGKLVAAPHGACTDRFARWAFEQAGVKPAKYLNMNIEVITSSFKNNKLDAAVIWEPTASKIQLSGLARRAASGESFDGVEGGDAGFLAMLYEIIRDRPDVQRGWLEAELDAQLFMKDLGNATAISKMADDQTEGMDRRVLWASLYGKNAPEIGGGQEKLTLRYVFDDTAKQLVSAATRFLHGRKVVPSEELRPEAIMDQVANEVLKARGLTAPIGFVGEQPDSAYQ
;
A
#
# COMPACT_ATOMS: atom_id res chain seq x y z
N MET A 1 43.97 68.22 -25.17
CA MET A 1 45.44 68.37 -25.14
C MET A 1 46.06 67.16 -24.53
N ARG A 2 47.04 66.63 -25.17
CA ARG A 2 48.04 65.59 -24.87
C ARG A 2 47.68 64.16 -25.12
N ASN A 3 48.11 63.77 -26.31
CA ASN A 3 48.59 62.49 -26.75
C ASN A 3 49.65 61.88 -25.83
N LEU A 4 49.71 60.55 -25.77
CA LEU A 4 50.96 59.75 -25.79
C LEU A 4 50.58 58.24 -25.93
N LYS A 5 50.71 57.74 -27.12
CA LYS A 5 51.63 56.78 -27.74
C LYS A 5 51.74 55.39 -27.00
N LYS A 6 51.44 54.36 -27.81
CA LYS A 6 51.72 52.93 -27.64
C LYS A 6 53.21 52.61 -27.48
N PRO A 7 53.56 51.42 -27.00
CA PRO A 7 54.11 50.48 -27.97
C PRO A 7 53.43 49.06 -27.93
N ILE A 8 53.52 48.48 -29.13
CA ILE A 8 53.25 47.09 -29.51
C ILE A 8 54.44 46.26 -29.01
N VAL A 9 54.10 45.09 -28.36
CA VAL A 9 55.00 43.93 -28.29
C VAL A 9 54.22 42.72 -28.74
N ALA A 10 54.65 42.14 -29.85
CA ALA A 10 54.22 40.83 -30.32
C ALA A 10 55.04 39.74 -29.60
N ALA A 11 54.48 38.66 -29.35
CA ALA A 11 54.99 37.28 -29.61
C ALA A 11 54.33 36.21 -28.68
N GLY A 12 54.03 35.10 -29.27
CA GLY A 12 53.91 33.82 -28.57
C GLY A 12 52.63 33.06 -28.78
N LEU A 13 52.46 32.42 -29.94
CA LEU A 13 51.54 31.31 -30.10
C LEU A 13 51.97 30.18 -29.16
N GLY A 14 51.18 29.87 -28.20
CA GLY A 14 51.20 28.64 -27.40
C GLY A 14 49.88 27.94 -27.54
N ALA A 15 49.76 26.97 -28.44
CA ALA A 15 48.61 26.10 -28.56
C ALA A 15 48.58 25.12 -27.40
N SER A 16 47.81 25.41 -26.37
CA SER A 16 47.50 24.44 -25.31
C SER A 16 46.19 23.74 -25.69
N MET A 17 46.33 22.52 -26.20
CA MET A 17 45.18 21.58 -26.30
C MET A 17 44.68 21.24 -24.89
N LEU A 18 43.61 21.86 -24.47
CA LEU A 18 42.80 21.40 -23.34
C LEU A 18 42.00 20.18 -23.82
N ALA A 19 42.50 18.99 -23.47
CA ALA A 19 41.70 17.76 -23.52
C ALA A 19 40.56 17.92 -22.52
N ALA A 20 39.37 18.27 -23.05
CA ALA A 20 38.12 18.15 -22.29
C ALA A 20 37.85 16.65 -22.04
N GLY A 21 38.36 16.13 -20.96
CA GLY A 21 37.92 14.85 -20.42
C GLY A 21 36.46 14.99 -20.03
N ALA A 22 35.58 14.42 -20.84
CA ALA A 22 34.19 14.18 -20.44
C ALA A 22 34.22 13.26 -19.21
N LEU A 23 34.05 13.84 -18.04
CA LEU A 23 33.64 13.09 -16.85
C LEU A 23 32.21 12.58 -17.14
N GLN A 24 32.13 11.42 -17.79
CA GLN A 24 30.94 10.60 -17.67
C GLN A 24 30.86 10.21 -16.19
N THR A 25 30.00 10.88 -15.46
CA THR A 25 29.46 10.34 -14.20
C THR A 25 28.70 9.09 -14.58
N ALA A 26 29.39 7.96 -14.61
CA ALA A 26 28.75 6.68 -14.56
C ALA A 26 27.91 6.72 -13.26
N SER A 27 26.61 6.79 -13.39
CA SER A 27 25.68 6.36 -12.36
C SER A 27 26.14 4.94 -12.01
N ALA A 28 26.72 4.76 -10.84
CA ALA A 28 27.06 3.43 -10.37
C ALA A 28 25.71 2.71 -10.27
N GLU A 29 25.49 1.74 -11.16
CA GLU A 29 24.43 0.74 -10.97
C GLU A 29 24.63 0.20 -9.55
N VAL A 30 23.59 0.31 -8.73
CA VAL A 30 23.58 -0.25 -7.38
C VAL A 30 23.50 -1.77 -7.57
N GLY A 31 24.63 -2.42 -7.78
CA GLY A 31 24.67 -3.85 -7.99
C GLY A 31 24.33 -4.57 -6.68
N PHE A 32 23.35 -5.45 -6.72
CA PHE A 32 22.93 -6.26 -5.56
C PHE A 32 23.85 -7.46 -5.29
N GLY A 33 25.03 -7.53 -5.91
CA GLY A 33 25.97 -8.63 -5.80
C GLY A 33 25.51 -9.89 -6.56
N LYS A 34 26.15 -11.02 -6.28
CA LYS A 34 25.87 -12.31 -6.94
C LYS A 34 24.97 -13.19 -6.06
N PRO A 35 24.23 -14.15 -6.65
CA PRO A 35 23.48 -15.14 -5.88
C PRO A 35 24.32 -15.80 -4.79
N GLY A 36 23.79 -15.85 -3.57
CA GLY A 36 24.45 -16.38 -2.37
C GLY A 36 25.30 -15.37 -1.58
N GLU A 37 25.62 -14.20 -2.13
CA GLU A 37 26.31 -13.13 -1.40
C GLU A 37 25.31 -12.35 -0.52
N ALA A 38 25.83 -11.77 0.57
CA ALA A 38 25.04 -10.89 1.43
C ALA A 38 24.49 -9.70 0.64
N VAL A 39 23.26 -9.27 0.96
CA VAL A 39 22.58 -8.14 0.31
C VAL A 39 22.13 -7.13 1.33
N ASN A 40 22.16 -5.84 0.97
CA ASN A 40 21.58 -4.76 1.76
C ASN A 40 20.28 -4.31 1.09
N LEU A 41 19.16 -4.51 1.78
CA LEU A 41 17.84 -4.15 1.27
C LEU A 41 17.22 -2.99 2.03
N VAL A 42 16.48 -2.16 1.32
CA VAL A 42 15.60 -1.14 1.91
C VAL A 42 14.17 -1.45 1.51
N VAL A 43 13.32 -1.62 2.51
CA VAL A 43 11.91 -2.00 2.35
C VAL A 43 11.01 -0.82 2.73
N GLY A 44 10.26 -0.31 1.78
CA GLY A 44 9.22 0.67 2.03
C GLY A 44 7.95 -0.02 2.51
N TYR A 45 7.37 0.40 3.65
CA TYR A 45 6.16 -0.20 4.17
C TYR A 45 5.31 0.80 4.96
N GLN A 46 4.09 0.42 5.27
CA GLN A 46 3.12 1.21 6.03
C GLN A 46 2.71 0.41 7.28
N PRO A 47 3.42 0.53 8.42
CA PRO A 47 3.20 -0.35 9.58
C PRO A 47 1.81 -0.21 10.23
N TYR A 48 1.12 0.89 10.01
CA TYR A 48 -0.26 1.09 10.45
C TYR A 48 -1.28 0.52 9.45
N TYR A 49 -0.96 0.39 8.16
CA TYR A 49 -1.89 -0.12 7.15
C TYR A 49 -2.10 -1.63 7.30
N THR A 50 -3.34 -2.03 7.43
CA THR A 50 -3.69 -3.40 7.83
C THR A 50 -3.35 -4.46 6.81
N GLU A 51 -3.51 -4.18 5.51
CA GLU A 51 -3.15 -5.10 4.44
C GLU A 51 -1.63 -5.27 4.24
N SER A 52 -0.82 -4.35 4.77
CA SER A 52 0.64 -4.46 4.80
C SER A 52 1.20 -5.05 6.10
N ARG A 53 0.35 -5.67 6.91
CA ARG A 53 0.70 -6.11 8.26
C ARG A 53 1.74 -7.24 8.28
N SER A 54 1.86 -8.03 7.22
CA SER A 54 2.93 -9.02 7.08
C SER A 54 4.32 -8.38 7.10
N GLY A 55 4.49 -7.20 6.51
CA GLY A 55 5.73 -6.44 6.59
C GLY A 55 6.11 -6.06 8.04
N VAL A 56 5.11 -5.77 8.88
CA VAL A 56 5.32 -5.52 10.33
C VAL A 56 5.82 -6.78 11.03
N VAL A 57 5.24 -7.94 10.70
CA VAL A 57 5.65 -9.24 11.27
C VAL A 57 7.07 -9.59 10.82
N ILE A 58 7.39 -9.42 9.54
CA ILE A 58 8.74 -9.67 9.01
C ILE A 58 9.77 -8.81 9.72
N ASN A 59 9.50 -7.52 9.89
CA ASN A 59 10.40 -6.61 10.58
C ASN A 59 10.51 -6.95 12.08
N GLY A 60 9.38 -7.11 12.77
CA GLY A 60 9.35 -7.36 14.21
C GLY A 60 10.00 -8.69 14.62
N GLN A 61 9.85 -9.74 13.82
CA GLN A 61 10.46 -11.05 14.06
C GLN A 61 11.79 -11.26 13.29
N GLN A 62 12.18 -10.31 12.43
CA GLN A 62 13.35 -10.41 11.58
C GLN A 62 13.35 -11.70 10.72
N LEU A 63 12.18 -12.09 10.20
CA LEU A 63 12.01 -13.36 9.47
C LEU A 63 12.92 -13.49 8.26
N TRP A 64 13.31 -12.36 7.66
CA TRP A 64 14.25 -12.32 6.54
C TRP A 64 15.60 -12.93 6.86
N LYS A 65 16.06 -12.90 8.14
CA LYS A 65 17.35 -13.52 8.57
C LYS A 65 17.39 -15.02 8.36
N LYS A 66 16.22 -15.67 8.35
CA LYS A 66 16.10 -17.11 8.15
C LYS A 66 16.35 -17.53 6.70
N TYR A 67 16.09 -16.62 5.75
CA TYR A 67 16.00 -16.97 4.34
C TYR A 67 16.97 -16.22 3.43
N LEU A 68 17.44 -15.04 3.81
CA LEU A 68 18.43 -14.31 3.04
C LEU A 68 19.84 -14.83 3.32
N PRO A 69 20.77 -14.65 2.37
CA PRO A 69 22.18 -15.03 2.58
C PRO A 69 22.76 -14.45 3.87
N ALA A 70 23.64 -15.22 4.52
CA ALA A 70 24.26 -14.80 5.78
C ALA A 70 25.02 -13.47 5.61
N GLY A 71 24.88 -12.57 6.59
CA GLY A 71 25.46 -11.23 6.54
C GLY A 71 24.60 -10.19 5.82
N SER A 72 23.45 -10.57 5.26
CA SER A 72 22.49 -9.61 4.70
C SER A 72 21.95 -8.68 5.77
N ASP A 73 21.67 -7.42 5.39
CA ASP A 73 21.01 -6.43 6.25
C ASP A 73 19.74 -5.89 5.57
N VAL A 74 18.73 -5.58 6.38
CA VAL A 74 17.44 -5.07 5.90
C VAL A 74 17.01 -3.88 6.74
N LYS A 75 16.85 -2.75 6.08
CA LYS A 75 16.30 -1.53 6.66
C LYS A 75 14.85 -1.36 6.25
N PHE A 76 13.95 -1.22 7.21
CA PHE A 76 12.57 -0.86 6.97
C PHE A 76 12.37 0.66 7.04
N GLU A 77 11.74 1.23 6.02
CA GLU A 77 11.44 2.66 5.95
C GLU A 77 9.94 2.91 5.86
N ILE A 78 9.42 3.71 6.79
CA ILE A 78 8.00 4.06 6.79
C ILE A 78 7.69 4.97 5.60
N GLY A 79 6.70 4.56 4.81
CA GLY A 79 6.00 5.41 3.85
C GLY A 79 4.65 5.80 4.42
N LEU A 80 4.37 7.09 4.54
CA LEU A 80 3.07 7.56 5.05
C LEU A 80 1.91 7.24 4.09
N GLN A 81 2.22 7.00 2.82
CA GLN A 81 1.28 6.61 1.76
C GLN A 81 2.01 5.76 0.73
N GLY A 82 1.28 4.90 0.02
CA GLY A 82 1.85 4.06 -1.03
C GLY A 82 2.55 4.87 -2.14
N SER A 83 2.06 6.05 -2.48
CA SER A 83 2.71 6.96 -3.45
C SER A 83 4.12 7.42 -3.01
N VAL A 84 4.35 7.56 -1.70
CA VAL A 84 5.69 7.87 -1.15
C VAL A 84 6.64 6.70 -1.36
N ILE A 85 6.15 5.47 -1.12
CA ILE A 85 6.93 4.25 -1.37
C ILE A 85 7.26 4.12 -2.86
N VAL A 86 6.27 4.31 -3.75
CA VAL A 86 6.48 4.33 -5.21
C VAL A 86 7.55 5.36 -5.60
N GLY A 87 7.46 6.59 -5.09
CA GLY A 87 8.45 7.64 -5.35
C GLY A 87 9.87 7.24 -4.92
N LYS A 88 10.01 6.58 -3.77
CA LYS A 88 11.30 6.07 -3.29
C LYS A 88 11.80 4.88 -4.11
N MET A 89 10.92 3.98 -4.57
CA MET A 89 11.28 2.87 -5.46
C MET A 89 11.73 3.40 -6.83
N LEU A 90 11.04 4.39 -7.40
CA LEU A 90 11.44 5.05 -8.66
C LEU A 90 12.75 5.85 -8.55
N GLY A 91 13.18 6.16 -7.34
CA GLY A 91 14.48 6.74 -7.03
C GLY A 91 15.48 5.73 -6.50
N GLU A 92 15.18 4.43 -6.62
CA GLU A 92 16.04 3.29 -6.19
C GLU A 92 16.44 3.34 -4.70
N LYS A 93 15.66 4.09 -3.89
CA LYS A 93 15.87 4.21 -2.43
C LYS A 93 15.16 3.13 -1.64
N ASN A 94 14.06 2.60 -2.18
CA ASN A 94 13.41 1.40 -1.67
C ASN A 94 13.50 0.31 -2.74
N HIS A 95 13.93 -0.87 -2.35
CA HIS A 95 14.11 -2.03 -3.22
C HIS A 95 12.87 -2.92 -3.28
N LEU A 96 12.11 -2.92 -2.19
CA LEU A 96 10.81 -3.56 -2.05
C LEU A 96 9.79 -2.55 -1.52
N GLY A 97 8.51 -2.78 -1.85
CA GLY A 97 7.42 -1.93 -1.40
C GLY A 97 6.19 -2.73 -1.01
N TYR A 98 5.69 -2.50 0.21
CA TYR A 98 4.42 -2.98 0.74
C TYR A 98 3.39 -1.88 0.57
N MET A 99 2.40 -2.06 -0.29
CA MET A 99 1.45 -0.98 -0.62
C MET A 99 0.11 -1.52 -1.09
N GLY A 100 -0.93 -0.68 -1.03
CA GLY A 100 -2.25 -1.01 -1.57
C GLY A 100 -2.26 -1.10 -3.11
N ASP A 101 -3.40 -1.49 -3.67
CA ASP A 101 -3.59 -1.80 -5.09
C ASP A 101 -3.22 -0.63 -6.02
N MET A 102 -3.74 0.57 -5.77
CA MET A 102 -3.54 1.71 -6.66
C MET A 102 -2.06 2.10 -6.83
N PRO A 103 -1.29 2.34 -5.75
CA PRO A 103 0.12 2.67 -5.88
C PRO A 103 0.96 1.52 -6.46
N ALA A 104 0.64 0.26 -6.13
CA ALA A 104 1.33 -0.89 -6.68
C ALA A 104 1.15 -0.97 -8.20
N ILE A 105 -0.09 -0.82 -8.70
CA ILE A 105 -0.39 -0.76 -10.15
C ILE A 105 0.37 0.39 -10.81
N VAL A 106 0.31 1.60 -10.25
CA VAL A 106 1.00 2.77 -10.82
C VAL A 106 2.51 2.53 -10.90
N SER A 107 3.12 1.89 -9.91
CA SER A 107 4.56 1.61 -9.90
C SER A 107 5.00 0.78 -11.12
N THR A 108 4.19 -0.21 -11.53
CA THR A 108 4.50 -1.10 -12.65
C THR A 108 4.41 -0.42 -14.02
N THR A 109 3.83 0.78 -14.11
CA THR A 109 3.66 1.53 -15.37
C THR A 109 4.79 2.52 -15.65
N LYS A 110 5.84 2.54 -14.84
CA LYS A 110 6.98 3.47 -14.93
C LYS A 110 8.29 2.77 -15.35
N GLN A 111 8.19 1.68 -16.07
CA GLN A 111 9.32 0.85 -16.51
C GLN A 111 10.35 1.59 -17.40
N ASP A 112 9.98 2.72 -17.96
CA ASP A 112 10.87 3.63 -18.66
C ASP A 112 11.88 4.34 -17.72
N LYS A 113 11.58 4.36 -16.42
CA LYS A 113 12.44 4.91 -15.37
C LYS A 113 13.09 3.79 -14.56
N VAL A 114 12.28 3.00 -13.87
CA VAL A 114 12.67 1.86 -13.05
C VAL A 114 11.65 0.77 -13.25
N ASP A 115 12.08 -0.43 -13.59
CA ASP A 115 11.18 -1.58 -13.75
C ASP A 115 10.83 -2.15 -12.38
N ILE A 116 9.58 -1.96 -11.96
CA ILE A 116 9.02 -2.46 -10.71
C ILE A 116 7.95 -3.48 -11.05
N ARG A 117 7.91 -4.60 -10.33
CA ARG A 117 6.95 -5.67 -10.57
C ARG A 117 6.31 -6.13 -9.27
N MET A 118 5.03 -6.49 -9.34
CA MET A 118 4.30 -7.10 -8.23
C MET A 118 4.62 -8.59 -8.17
N ILE A 119 5.05 -9.09 -7.00
CA ILE A 119 5.54 -10.46 -6.83
C ILE A 119 4.72 -11.31 -5.87
N ALA A 120 3.89 -10.69 -5.03
CA ALA A 120 2.97 -11.39 -4.12
C ALA A 120 1.78 -10.53 -3.73
N VAL A 121 0.73 -11.19 -3.26
CA VAL A 121 -0.47 -10.59 -2.66
C VAL A 121 -0.34 -10.64 -1.15
N LEU A 122 -0.43 -9.50 -0.49
CA LEU A 122 -0.35 -9.39 0.97
C LEU A 122 -1.67 -9.82 1.63
N GLY A 123 -2.76 -9.49 0.97
CA GLY A 123 -4.10 -9.84 1.36
C GLY A 123 -5.15 -9.06 0.57
N THR A 124 -6.41 -9.50 0.68
CA THR A 124 -7.56 -8.78 0.14
C THR A 124 -8.59 -8.58 1.23
N SER A 125 -9.32 -7.47 1.17
CA SER A 125 -10.35 -7.18 2.16
C SER A 125 -11.55 -6.46 1.54
N ARG A 126 -12.68 -6.54 2.23
CA ARG A 126 -13.87 -5.74 1.97
C ARG A 126 -14.13 -4.73 3.11
N GLN A 127 -13.26 -4.68 4.11
CA GLN A 127 -13.44 -3.91 5.33
C GLN A 127 -12.24 -3.03 5.70
N GLN A 128 -11.14 -3.06 4.92
CA GLN A 128 -9.92 -2.38 5.30
C GLN A 128 -9.73 -1.02 4.59
N CYS A 129 -9.91 -0.95 3.29
CA CYS A 129 -9.87 0.32 2.56
C CYS A 129 -11.26 0.90 2.25
N ASN A 130 -12.30 0.22 2.58
CA ASN A 130 -13.65 0.41 2.05
C ASN A 130 -14.66 0.69 3.18
N VAL A 131 -14.38 1.70 4.01
CA VAL A 131 -15.19 2.02 5.20
C VAL A 131 -15.90 3.34 5.03
N PHE A 132 -17.23 3.31 5.08
CA PHE A 132 -18.06 4.51 5.21
C PHE A 132 -18.25 4.89 6.68
N LEU A 133 -17.89 6.12 7.00
CA LEU A 133 -18.19 6.76 8.27
C LEU A 133 -19.25 7.83 8.05
N VAL A 134 -20.17 7.99 9.00
CA VAL A 134 -21.17 9.06 9.04
C VAL A 134 -21.08 9.82 10.36
N LYS A 135 -21.45 11.08 10.34
CA LYS A 135 -21.57 11.91 11.56
C LYS A 135 -22.48 11.26 12.59
N ASN A 136 -22.26 11.51 13.87
CA ASN A 136 -22.98 10.83 14.96
C ASN A 136 -24.47 11.09 15.01
N ASP A 137 -24.93 12.27 14.57
CA ASP A 137 -26.32 12.66 14.50
C ASP A 137 -27.07 12.18 13.22
N ALA A 138 -26.39 11.42 12.34
CA ALA A 138 -27.06 10.74 11.24
C ALA A 138 -28.06 9.70 11.78
N PRO A 139 -29.15 9.42 11.05
CA PRO A 139 -30.14 8.41 11.49
C PRO A 139 -29.50 7.02 11.60
N GLN A 140 -30.11 6.14 12.40
CA GLN A 140 -29.76 4.73 12.38
C GLN A 140 -30.22 4.10 11.06
N PHE A 141 -29.42 3.24 10.48
CA PHE A 141 -29.69 2.57 9.21
C PHE A 141 -29.95 1.09 9.45
N ALA A 142 -30.86 0.51 8.68
CA ALA A 142 -31.14 -0.92 8.75
C ALA A 142 -29.97 -1.78 8.23
N ASN A 143 -29.20 -1.24 7.31
CA ASN A 143 -28.02 -1.89 6.72
C ASN A 143 -27.13 -0.85 6.03
N GLY A 144 -25.94 -1.30 5.55
CA GLY A 144 -24.97 -0.39 4.92
C GLY A 144 -25.43 0.20 3.59
N MET A 145 -26.28 -0.48 2.81
CA MET A 145 -26.85 0.08 1.60
C MET A 145 -27.74 1.29 1.90
N GLU A 146 -28.60 1.21 2.95
CA GLU A 146 -29.41 2.33 3.39
C GLU A 146 -28.57 3.51 3.90
N ALA A 147 -27.46 3.22 4.56
CA ALA A 147 -26.50 4.24 4.98
C ALA A 147 -25.90 4.98 3.77
N VAL A 148 -25.56 4.26 2.69
CA VAL A 148 -25.03 4.89 1.48
C VAL A 148 -26.12 5.66 0.75
N LYS A 149 -27.36 5.15 0.66
CA LYS A 149 -28.50 5.89 0.08
C LYS A 149 -28.79 7.22 0.81
N TRP A 150 -28.59 7.27 2.13
CA TRP A 150 -28.75 8.51 2.90
C TRP A 150 -27.73 9.59 2.49
N MET A 151 -26.62 9.22 1.85
CA MET A 151 -25.60 10.20 1.39
C MET A 151 -26.02 10.99 0.15
N ASP A 152 -27.22 10.70 -0.43
CA ASP A 152 -27.76 11.52 -1.51
C ASP A 152 -27.95 12.96 -1.06
N GLY A 153 -27.43 13.91 -1.84
CA GLY A 153 -27.46 15.33 -1.50
C GLY A 153 -26.62 15.75 -0.28
N LYS A 154 -25.75 14.89 0.28
CA LYS A 154 -24.89 15.19 1.45
C LYS A 154 -23.47 15.63 1.05
N LEU A 155 -22.73 16.13 2.05
CA LEU A 155 -21.29 16.43 1.92
C LEU A 155 -20.50 15.18 2.27
N VAL A 156 -19.88 14.57 1.28
CA VAL A 156 -19.08 13.35 1.44
C VAL A 156 -17.64 13.62 1.03
N ALA A 157 -16.68 13.07 1.76
CA ALA A 157 -15.26 13.20 1.45
C ALA A 157 -14.56 11.84 1.35
N ALA A 158 -13.49 11.79 0.54
CA ALA A 158 -12.52 10.69 0.51
C ALA A 158 -11.18 11.21 0.00
N PRO A 159 -10.06 10.53 0.30
CA PRO A 159 -8.80 10.78 -0.40
C PRO A 159 -8.91 10.27 -1.86
N HIS A 160 -8.95 11.20 -2.82
CA HIS A 160 -9.12 10.84 -4.23
C HIS A 160 -7.87 10.14 -4.79
N GLY A 161 -8.09 9.20 -5.70
CA GLY A 161 -7.03 8.40 -6.31
C GLY A 161 -6.54 7.23 -5.46
N ALA A 162 -7.16 7.01 -4.28
CA ALA A 162 -6.94 5.84 -3.44
C ALA A 162 -8.05 4.78 -3.64
N CYS A 163 -7.87 3.60 -3.06
CA CYS A 163 -8.88 2.53 -3.00
C CYS A 163 -10.26 3.03 -2.51
N THR A 164 -10.27 3.92 -1.52
CA THR A 164 -11.48 4.58 -1.01
C THR A 164 -12.24 5.37 -2.07
N ASP A 165 -11.54 6.06 -2.99
CA ASP A 165 -12.16 6.82 -4.08
C ASP A 165 -12.82 5.88 -5.10
N ARG A 166 -12.13 4.80 -5.47
CA ARG A 166 -12.69 3.77 -6.34
C ARG A 166 -13.95 3.16 -5.76
N PHE A 167 -13.84 2.69 -4.53
CA PHE A 167 -14.96 2.07 -3.82
C PHE A 167 -16.14 3.03 -3.63
N ALA A 168 -15.90 4.27 -3.20
CA ALA A 168 -16.96 5.25 -2.97
C ALA A 168 -17.75 5.53 -4.24
N ARG A 169 -17.09 5.75 -5.37
CA ARG A 169 -17.76 6.03 -6.65
C ARG A 169 -18.58 4.84 -7.12
N TRP A 170 -18.02 3.65 -7.04
CA TRP A 170 -18.73 2.42 -7.36
C TRP A 170 -19.94 2.22 -6.43
N ALA A 171 -19.79 2.40 -5.11
CA ALA A 171 -20.88 2.24 -4.16
C ALA A 171 -21.99 3.28 -4.36
N PHE A 172 -21.66 4.54 -4.72
CA PHE A 172 -22.64 5.54 -5.07
C PHE A 172 -23.43 5.16 -6.32
N GLU A 173 -22.77 4.60 -7.33
CA GLU A 173 -23.42 4.10 -8.54
C GLU A 173 -24.38 2.96 -8.22
N GLN A 174 -23.94 1.95 -7.42
CA GLN A 174 -24.77 0.83 -6.98
C GLN A 174 -25.99 1.28 -6.18
N ALA A 175 -25.85 2.31 -5.36
CA ALA A 175 -26.94 2.85 -4.53
C ALA A 175 -27.82 3.90 -5.25
N GLY A 176 -27.44 4.33 -6.47
CA GLY A 176 -28.10 5.42 -7.19
C GLY A 176 -27.96 6.79 -6.50
N VAL A 177 -26.82 7.01 -5.80
CA VAL A 177 -26.57 8.19 -4.95
C VAL A 177 -25.74 9.23 -5.68
N LYS A 178 -26.12 10.50 -5.50
CA LYS A 178 -25.38 11.66 -5.95
C LYS A 178 -25.16 12.63 -4.80
N PRO A 179 -24.01 12.58 -4.12
CA PRO A 179 -23.67 13.55 -3.09
C PRO A 179 -23.77 15.01 -3.61
N ALA A 180 -24.21 15.94 -2.77
CA ALA A 180 -24.21 17.37 -3.14
C ALA A 180 -22.79 17.85 -3.44
N LYS A 181 -21.81 17.36 -2.68
CA LYS A 181 -20.38 17.52 -2.96
C LYS A 181 -19.64 16.24 -2.57
N TYR A 182 -18.79 15.76 -3.47
CA TYR A 182 -17.83 14.70 -3.19
C TYR A 182 -16.43 15.31 -3.21
N LEU A 183 -15.85 15.47 -2.02
CA LEU A 183 -14.68 16.31 -1.75
C LEU A 183 -13.41 15.46 -1.67
N ASN A 184 -12.34 15.94 -2.31
CA ASN A 184 -11.00 15.38 -2.11
C ASN A 184 -10.40 15.94 -0.82
N MET A 185 -10.24 15.11 0.18
CA MET A 185 -9.65 15.49 1.47
C MET A 185 -8.67 14.40 1.93
N ASN A 186 -7.55 14.81 2.52
CA ASN A 186 -6.67 13.88 3.23
C ASN A 186 -7.28 13.46 4.59
N ILE A 187 -6.68 12.45 5.21
CA ILE A 187 -7.21 11.84 6.44
C ILE A 187 -7.25 12.81 7.64
N GLU A 188 -6.30 13.73 7.73
CA GLU A 188 -6.24 14.73 8.80
C GLU A 188 -7.38 15.75 8.66
N VAL A 189 -7.63 16.20 7.42
CA VAL A 189 -8.72 17.13 7.11
C VAL A 189 -10.07 16.45 7.32
N ILE A 190 -10.25 15.19 6.93
CA ILE A 190 -11.48 14.42 7.22
C ILE A 190 -11.71 14.33 8.72
N THR A 191 -10.70 13.95 9.48
CA THR A 191 -10.78 13.82 10.95
C THR A 191 -11.17 15.16 11.60
N SER A 192 -10.52 16.25 11.21
CA SER A 192 -10.83 17.59 11.72
C SER A 192 -12.21 18.08 11.28
N SER A 193 -12.69 17.68 10.10
CA SER A 193 -14.00 18.05 9.58
C SER A 193 -15.13 17.39 10.37
N PHE A 194 -14.98 16.12 10.74
CA PHE A 194 -15.92 15.46 11.65
C PHE A 194 -15.93 16.13 13.03
N LYS A 195 -14.76 16.43 13.60
CA LYS A 195 -14.65 17.13 14.88
C LYS A 195 -15.38 18.49 14.89
N ASN A 196 -15.45 19.17 13.75
CA ASN A 196 -16.05 20.48 13.61
C ASN A 196 -17.46 20.44 12.95
N ASN A 197 -18.08 19.27 12.83
CA ASN A 197 -19.41 19.06 12.20
C ASN A 197 -19.51 19.66 10.77
N LYS A 198 -18.43 19.60 9.99
CA LYS A 198 -18.34 20.15 8.63
C LYS A 198 -18.47 19.08 7.54
N LEU A 199 -18.77 17.84 7.91
CA LEU A 199 -18.84 16.71 6.99
C LEU A 199 -19.98 15.78 7.42
N ASP A 200 -20.78 15.34 6.46
CA ASP A 200 -21.88 14.39 6.74
C ASP A 200 -21.36 12.95 6.75
N ALA A 201 -20.47 12.61 5.80
CA ALA A 201 -19.90 11.29 5.66
C ALA A 201 -18.49 11.33 5.06
N ALA A 202 -17.73 10.25 5.26
CA ALA A 202 -16.45 10.04 4.59
C ALA A 202 -16.27 8.56 4.23
N VAL A 203 -15.44 8.32 3.20
CA VAL A 203 -14.93 6.98 2.88
C VAL A 203 -13.45 6.98 3.16
N ILE A 204 -13.01 6.04 3.99
CA ILE A 204 -11.65 6.04 4.53
C ILE A 204 -11.17 4.60 4.77
N TRP A 205 -9.89 4.45 4.97
CA TRP A 205 -9.25 3.16 5.26
C TRP A 205 -8.91 2.98 6.75
N GLU A 206 -8.70 1.74 7.14
CA GLU A 206 -8.15 1.38 8.44
C GLU A 206 -6.62 1.69 8.52
N PRO A 207 -6.09 2.07 9.66
CA PRO A 207 -6.74 2.15 10.98
C PRO A 207 -7.42 3.50 11.27
N THR A 208 -7.44 4.42 10.31
CA THR A 208 -8.01 5.77 10.54
C THR A 208 -9.51 5.72 10.79
N ALA A 209 -10.23 4.79 10.13
CA ALA A 209 -11.66 4.60 10.40
C ALA A 209 -11.91 4.21 11.86
N SER A 210 -11.17 3.22 12.37
CA SER A 210 -11.23 2.81 13.78
C SER A 210 -10.80 3.93 14.73
N LYS A 211 -9.77 4.71 14.38
CA LYS A 211 -9.34 5.88 15.18
C LYS A 211 -10.45 6.91 15.33
N ILE A 212 -11.10 7.26 14.23
CA ILE A 212 -12.21 8.23 14.23
C ILE A 212 -13.40 7.67 15.03
N GLN A 213 -13.74 6.39 14.84
CA GLN A 213 -14.85 5.72 15.54
C GLN A 213 -14.57 5.64 17.05
N LEU A 214 -13.41 5.15 17.48
CA LEU A 214 -13.05 5.02 18.90
C LEU A 214 -12.87 6.37 19.59
N SER A 215 -12.56 7.43 18.84
CA SER A 215 -12.54 8.80 19.36
C SER A 215 -13.95 9.43 19.47
N GLY A 216 -15.01 8.72 19.07
CA GLY A 216 -16.38 9.22 19.12
C GLY A 216 -16.66 10.36 18.14
N LEU A 217 -15.83 10.58 17.12
CA LEU A 217 -15.99 11.68 16.17
C LEU A 217 -16.99 11.37 15.05
N ALA A 218 -17.09 10.11 14.66
CA ALA A 218 -18.05 9.59 13.70
C ALA A 218 -18.27 8.11 13.95
N ARG A 219 -19.27 7.52 13.30
CA ARG A 219 -19.56 6.09 13.43
C ARG A 219 -19.47 5.38 12.08
N ARG A 220 -19.07 4.11 12.09
CA ARG A 220 -19.12 3.24 10.92
C ARG A 220 -20.57 3.02 10.50
N ALA A 221 -20.81 2.99 9.19
CA ALA A 221 -22.16 2.84 8.64
C ALA A 221 -22.25 1.81 7.51
N ALA A 222 -21.15 1.60 6.78
CA ALA A 222 -21.07 0.60 5.72
C ALA A 222 -19.60 0.23 5.45
N SER A 223 -19.39 -0.86 4.73
CA SER A 223 -18.12 -1.22 4.12
C SER A 223 -18.37 -1.94 2.79
N GLY A 224 -17.31 -2.50 2.19
CA GLY A 224 -17.44 -3.38 1.03
C GLY A 224 -18.33 -4.60 1.28
N GLU A 225 -18.47 -5.05 2.53
CA GLU A 225 -19.38 -6.15 2.92
C GLU A 225 -20.86 -5.80 2.75
N SER A 226 -21.19 -4.51 2.63
CA SER A 226 -22.55 -4.05 2.41
C SER A 226 -23.03 -4.19 0.97
N PHE A 227 -22.17 -4.66 0.07
CA PHE A 227 -22.42 -4.74 -1.38
C PHE A 227 -21.98 -6.10 -1.92
N ASP A 228 -22.61 -6.53 -3.01
CA ASP A 228 -22.13 -7.65 -3.81
C ASP A 228 -21.07 -7.19 -4.83
N GLY A 229 -20.28 -8.12 -5.38
CA GLY A 229 -19.30 -7.82 -6.42
C GLY A 229 -17.88 -7.63 -5.92
N VAL A 230 -16.91 -7.87 -6.80
CA VAL A 230 -15.47 -7.79 -6.51
C VAL A 230 -15.01 -6.36 -6.21
N GLU A 231 -15.67 -5.38 -6.78
CA GLU A 231 -15.38 -3.95 -6.64
C GLU A 231 -15.54 -3.44 -5.21
N GLY A 232 -16.33 -4.17 -4.39
CA GLY A 232 -16.43 -3.91 -2.94
C GLY A 232 -15.15 -4.24 -2.16
N GLY A 233 -14.20 -4.96 -2.79
CA GLY A 233 -12.92 -5.32 -2.19
C GLY A 233 -11.76 -4.43 -2.63
N ASP A 234 -10.65 -4.60 -1.96
CA ASP A 234 -9.33 -4.05 -2.31
C ASP A 234 -8.22 -5.05 -1.97
N ALA A 235 -6.98 -4.73 -2.31
CA ALA A 235 -5.84 -5.62 -2.10
C ALA A 235 -4.58 -4.85 -1.74
N GLY A 236 -3.71 -5.51 -0.95
CA GLY A 236 -2.33 -5.10 -0.75
C GLY A 236 -1.38 -5.98 -1.58
N PHE A 237 -0.32 -5.37 -2.10
CA PHE A 237 0.68 -6.05 -2.91
C PHE A 237 2.10 -5.78 -2.44
N LEU A 238 2.95 -6.79 -2.60
CA LEU A 238 4.39 -6.69 -2.50
C LEU A 238 4.97 -6.44 -3.88
N ALA A 239 5.68 -5.33 -4.04
CA ALA A 239 6.42 -5.00 -5.25
C ALA A 239 7.93 -5.07 -5.00
N MET A 240 8.70 -5.38 -6.03
CA MET A 240 10.16 -5.51 -5.99
C MET A 240 10.76 -4.90 -7.26
N LEU A 241 11.97 -4.34 -7.17
CA LEU A 241 12.76 -3.91 -8.32
C LEU A 241 13.06 -5.12 -9.21
N TYR A 242 12.83 -5.00 -10.51
CA TYR A 242 13.08 -6.10 -11.46
C TYR A 242 14.55 -6.50 -11.51
N GLU A 243 15.46 -5.59 -11.25
CA GLU A 243 16.88 -5.88 -11.16
C GLU A 243 17.18 -6.96 -10.11
N ILE A 244 16.57 -6.88 -8.92
CA ILE A 244 16.69 -7.94 -7.91
C ILE A 244 16.08 -9.26 -8.41
N ILE A 245 14.91 -9.20 -9.03
CA ILE A 245 14.23 -10.41 -9.56
C ILE A 245 15.11 -11.11 -10.58
N ARG A 246 15.77 -10.35 -11.47
CA ARG A 246 16.62 -10.84 -12.53
C ARG A 246 17.97 -11.39 -12.01
N ASP A 247 18.64 -10.62 -11.15
CA ASP A 247 20.04 -10.87 -10.79
C ASP A 247 20.19 -11.61 -9.45
N ARG A 248 19.15 -11.56 -8.59
CA ARG A 248 19.14 -12.15 -7.26
C ARG A 248 17.89 -13.00 -7.00
N PRO A 249 17.66 -14.06 -7.80
CA PRO A 249 16.51 -14.95 -7.58
C PRO A 249 16.52 -15.63 -6.21
N ASP A 250 17.69 -15.78 -5.59
CA ASP A 250 17.87 -16.23 -4.21
C ASP A 250 17.23 -15.26 -3.20
N VAL A 251 17.45 -13.96 -3.40
CA VAL A 251 16.88 -12.90 -2.56
C VAL A 251 15.35 -12.82 -2.75
N GLN A 252 14.86 -12.87 -4.00
CA GLN A 252 13.43 -12.91 -4.27
C GLN A 252 12.75 -14.09 -3.58
N ARG A 253 13.29 -15.30 -3.75
CA ARG A 253 12.76 -16.51 -3.10
C ARG A 253 12.82 -16.43 -1.58
N GLY A 254 13.97 -16.01 -1.01
CA GLY A 254 14.11 -15.85 0.44
C GLY A 254 13.14 -14.85 1.03
N TRP A 255 12.87 -13.74 0.33
CA TRP A 255 11.88 -12.77 0.78
C TRP A 255 10.45 -13.34 0.73
N LEU A 256 10.12 -14.08 -0.31
CA LEU A 256 8.80 -14.72 -0.45
C LEU A 256 8.57 -15.82 0.60
N GLU A 257 9.61 -16.57 0.99
CA GLU A 257 9.51 -17.51 2.12
C GLU A 257 9.22 -16.76 3.44
N ALA A 258 9.90 -15.63 3.69
CA ALA A 258 9.64 -14.81 4.87
C ALA A 258 8.22 -14.21 4.85
N GLU A 259 7.73 -13.79 3.68
CA GLU A 259 6.36 -13.28 3.51
C GLU A 259 5.33 -14.37 3.80
N LEU A 260 5.55 -15.59 3.33
CA LEU A 260 4.64 -16.71 3.61
C LEU A 260 4.60 -17.04 5.11
N ASP A 261 5.77 -17.11 5.77
CA ASP A 261 5.82 -17.33 7.22
C ASP A 261 5.08 -16.22 7.99
N ALA A 262 5.21 -14.95 7.54
CA ALA A 262 4.51 -13.83 8.16
C ALA A 262 2.97 -13.94 7.98
N GLN A 263 2.49 -14.30 6.80
CA GLN A 263 1.06 -14.49 6.58
C GLN A 263 0.51 -15.69 7.38
N LEU A 264 1.26 -16.78 7.47
CA LEU A 264 0.89 -17.93 8.31
C LEU A 264 0.85 -17.55 9.80
N PHE A 265 1.76 -16.69 10.26
CA PHE A 265 1.74 -16.16 11.62
C PHE A 265 0.51 -15.28 11.86
N MET A 266 0.12 -14.46 10.86
CA MET A 266 -1.10 -13.63 10.95
C MET A 266 -2.39 -14.44 10.96
N LYS A 267 -2.42 -15.59 10.29
CA LYS A 267 -3.58 -16.49 10.25
C LYS A 267 -3.94 -17.03 11.63
N ASP A 268 -2.95 -17.23 12.48
CA ASP A 268 -3.16 -17.70 13.86
C ASP A 268 -3.61 -16.54 14.74
N LEU A 269 -4.90 -16.52 15.10
CA LEU A 269 -5.50 -15.48 15.93
C LEU A 269 -4.90 -15.42 17.35
N GLY A 270 -4.21 -16.46 17.81
CA GLY A 270 -3.45 -16.45 19.06
C GLY A 270 -2.31 -15.42 19.03
N ASN A 271 -1.87 -15.01 17.84
CA ASN A 271 -0.82 -14.01 17.65
C ASN A 271 -1.32 -12.55 17.60
N ALA A 272 -2.64 -12.30 17.70
CA ALA A 272 -3.22 -10.96 17.51
C ALA A 272 -2.62 -9.89 18.42
N THR A 273 -2.42 -10.20 19.70
CA THR A 273 -1.78 -9.29 20.67
C THR A 273 -0.32 -9.01 20.29
N ALA A 274 0.45 -10.04 19.92
CA ALA A 274 1.84 -9.87 19.50
C ALA A 274 1.96 -9.05 18.22
N ILE A 275 1.08 -9.28 17.24
CA ILE A 275 1.05 -8.52 15.97
C ILE A 275 0.69 -7.05 16.23
N SER A 276 -0.30 -6.79 17.09
CA SER A 276 -0.70 -5.43 17.46
C SER A 276 0.41 -4.69 18.20
N LYS A 277 1.14 -5.40 19.08
CA LYS A 277 2.31 -4.85 19.76
C LYS A 277 3.45 -4.55 18.77
N MET A 278 3.76 -5.45 17.85
CA MET A 278 4.78 -5.19 16.82
C MET A 278 4.40 -3.98 15.95
N ALA A 279 3.11 -3.79 15.65
CA ALA A 279 2.65 -2.61 14.92
C ALA A 279 2.81 -1.33 15.74
N ASP A 280 2.48 -1.36 17.04
CA ASP A 280 2.67 -0.25 17.97
C ASP A 280 4.14 0.16 18.09
N ASP A 281 5.02 -0.82 18.28
CA ASP A 281 6.48 -0.61 18.38
C ASP A 281 7.08 0.01 17.09
N GLN A 282 6.42 -0.15 15.94
CA GLN A 282 6.86 0.33 14.62
C GLN A 282 6.10 1.57 14.13
N THR A 283 5.17 2.11 14.92
CA THR A 283 4.38 3.29 14.57
C THR A 283 4.54 4.36 15.65
N GLU A 284 4.41 5.63 15.25
CA GLU A 284 4.33 6.75 16.16
C GLU A 284 2.93 7.37 16.12
N GLY A 285 2.38 7.71 17.28
CA GLY A 285 1.11 8.47 17.39
C GLY A 285 -0.15 7.68 17.01
N MET A 286 -0.08 6.35 17.00
CA MET A 286 -1.24 5.48 16.83
C MET A 286 -1.42 4.61 18.07
N ASP A 287 -2.60 4.66 18.68
CA ASP A 287 -2.92 3.86 19.86
C ASP A 287 -2.97 2.36 19.50
N ARG A 288 -2.36 1.49 20.31
CA ARG A 288 -2.35 0.04 20.09
C ARG A 288 -3.77 -0.54 20.00
N ARG A 289 -4.73 -0.02 20.77
CA ARG A 289 -6.11 -0.43 20.69
C ARG A 289 -6.72 -0.12 19.31
N VAL A 290 -6.38 1.02 18.72
CA VAL A 290 -6.79 1.36 17.34
C VAL A 290 -6.17 0.39 16.35
N LEU A 291 -4.88 0.08 16.48
CA LEU A 291 -4.18 -0.88 15.62
C LEU A 291 -4.77 -2.30 15.73
N TRP A 292 -5.15 -2.70 16.94
CA TRP A 292 -5.83 -3.97 17.17
C TRP A 292 -7.25 -3.97 16.58
N ALA A 293 -8.05 -2.96 16.91
CA ALA A 293 -9.44 -2.86 16.47
C ALA A 293 -9.57 -2.83 14.93
N SER A 294 -8.62 -2.18 14.26
CA SER A 294 -8.61 -2.07 12.80
C SER A 294 -8.50 -3.41 12.09
N LEU A 295 -7.74 -4.37 12.64
CA LEU A 295 -7.51 -5.67 12.02
C LEU A 295 -8.34 -6.80 12.62
N TYR A 296 -8.71 -6.69 13.91
CA TYR A 296 -9.39 -7.77 14.64
C TYR A 296 -10.76 -7.35 15.18
N GLY A 297 -11.04 -6.05 15.30
CA GLY A 297 -12.25 -5.56 15.94
C GLY A 297 -13.52 -6.03 15.23
N LYS A 298 -14.48 -6.52 16.03
CA LYS A 298 -15.78 -6.94 15.54
C LYS A 298 -16.65 -5.73 15.18
N ASN A 299 -17.25 -5.77 14.00
CA ASN A 299 -18.29 -4.84 13.57
C ASN A 299 -19.57 -5.62 13.23
N ALA A 300 -20.73 -5.05 13.55
CA ALA A 300 -22.00 -5.67 13.21
C ALA A 300 -22.25 -5.71 11.70
N PRO A 301 -22.92 -6.73 11.15
CA PRO A 301 -23.18 -6.83 9.70
C PRO A 301 -23.95 -5.62 9.14
N GLU A 302 -24.83 -5.01 9.93
CA GLU A 302 -25.66 -3.86 9.55
C GLU A 302 -24.79 -2.61 9.20
N ILE A 303 -23.58 -2.55 9.75
CA ILE A 303 -22.62 -1.46 9.50
C ILE A 303 -21.45 -1.93 8.62
N GLY A 304 -21.65 -3.01 7.88
CA GLY A 304 -20.64 -3.56 7.00
C GLY A 304 -19.56 -4.36 7.74
N GLY A 305 -19.90 -5.01 8.84
CA GLY A 305 -19.04 -6.01 9.50
C GLY A 305 -19.11 -7.35 8.79
N GLY A 306 -18.02 -8.11 8.89
CA GLY A 306 -17.92 -9.49 8.39
C GLY A 306 -16.84 -10.23 9.14
N GLN A 307 -16.96 -11.55 9.17
CA GLN A 307 -16.06 -12.43 9.92
C GLN A 307 -14.60 -12.36 9.39
N GLU A 308 -14.44 -12.28 8.08
CA GLU A 308 -13.12 -12.18 7.44
C GLU A 308 -12.68 -10.71 7.37
N LYS A 309 -11.65 -10.36 8.12
CA LYS A 309 -11.09 -9.00 8.12
C LYS A 309 -10.06 -8.81 7.01
N LEU A 310 -9.29 -9.85 6.73
CA LEU A 310 -8.27 -9.87 5.69
C LEU A 310 -8.10 -11.31 5.19
N THR A 311 -8.35 -11.55 3.91
CA THR A 311 -8.11 -12.85 3.28
C THR A 311 -6.66 -12.91 2.81
N LEU A 312 -5.90 -13.88 3.32
CA LEU A 312 -4.48 -14.07 3.04
C LEU A 312 -4.33 -14.91 1.76
N ARG A 313 -3.92 -14.27 0.67
CA ARG A 313 -3.88 -14.92 -0.65
C ARG A 313 -2.50 -15.35 -1.07
N TYR A 314 -1.49 -14.59 -0.73
CA TYR A 314 -0.08 -14.79 -1.05
C TYR A 314 0.25 -14.75 -2.55
N VAL A 315 -0.56 -15.36 -3.44
CA VAL A 315 -0.39 -15.36 -4.90
C VAL A 315 -1.56 -14.67 -5.60
N PHE A 316 -1.38 -14.32 -6.88
CA PHE A 316 -2.43 -13.71 -7.71
C PHE A 316 -3.44 -14.75 -8.20
N ASP A 317 -4.33 -15.17 -7.31
CA ASP A 317 -5.50 -15.98 -7.67
C ASP A 317 -6.53 -15.17 -8.49
N ASP A 318 -7.61 -15.81 -8.90
CA ASP A 318 -8.62 -15.16 -9.75
C ASP A 318 -9.25 -13.93 -9.11
N THR A 319 -9.48 -13.93 -7.80
CA THR A 319 -10.00 -12.76 -7.08
C THR A 319 -9.00 -11.61 -7.08
N ALA A 320 -7.73 -11.86 -6.78
CA ALA A 320 -6.69 -10.84 -6.80
C ALA A 320 -6.51 -10.25 -8.21
N LYS A 321 -6.55 -11.09 -9.26
CA LYS A 321 -6.49 -10.64 -10.65
C LYS A 321 -7.69 -9.78 -11.04
N GLN A 322 -8.91 -10.13 -10.60
CA GLN A 322 -10.11 -9.32 -10.81
C GLN A 322 -10.00 -7.95 -10.13
N LEU A 323 -9.51 -7.89 -8.89
CA LEU A 323 -9.26 -6.63 -8.18
C LEU A 323 -8.23 -5.76 -8.89
N VAL A 324 -7.10 -6.34 -9.33
CA VAL A 324 -6.10 -5.63 -10.14
C VAL A 324 -6.74 -5.07 -11.41
N SER A 325 -7.52 -5.87 -12.13
CA SER A 325 -8.18 -5.42 -13.36
C SER A 325 -9.16 -4.28 -13.09
N ALA A 326 -10.00 -4.38 -12.06
CA ALA A 326 -10.94 -3.32 -11.67
C ALA A 326 -10.20 -2.02 -11.28
N ALA A 327 -9.13 -2.13 -10.50
CA ALA A 327 -8.33 -0.99 -10.10
C ALA A 327 -7.58 -0.35 -11.29
N THR A 328 -7.06 -1.15 -12.21
CA THR A 328 -6.37 -0.65 -13.42
C THR A 328 -7.33 0.11 -14.33
N ARG A 329 -8.53 -0.43 -14.61
CA ARG A 329 -9.58 0.27 -15.36
C ARG A 329 -9.98 1.59 -14.72
N PHE A 330 -10.16 1.61 -13.39
CA PHE A 330 -10.45 2.84 -12.66
C PHE A 330 -9.35 3.89 -12.84
N LEU A 331 -8.08 3.50 -12.67
CA LEU A 331 -6.92 4.39 -12.84
C LEU A 331 -6.79 4.89 -14.29
N HIS A 332 -7.07 4.03 -15.29
CA HIS A 332 -7.07 4.43 -16.70
C HIS A 332 -8.19 5.45 -16.98
N GLY A 333 -9.41 5.21 -16.51
CA GLY A 333 -10.51 6.16 -16.61
C GLY A 333 -10.21 7.51 -15.96
N ARG A 334 -9.31 7.54 -14.97
CA ARG A 334 -8.77 8.75 -14.33
C ARG A 334 -7.53 9.32 -15.01
N LYS A 335 -7.06 8.71 -16.10
CA LYS A 335 -5.84 9.09 -16.86
C LYS A 335 -4.55 9.03 -16.01
N VAL A 336 -4.52 8.15 -14.99
CA VAL A 336 -3.35 7.94 -14.12
C VAL A 336 -2.41 6.90 -14.71
N VAL A 337 -2.96 5.87 -15.36
CA VAL A 337 -2.20 4.84 -16.08
C VAL A 337 -2.55 4.86 -17.58
N PRO A 338 -1.64 4.41 -18.45
CA PRO A 338 -1.79 4.56 -19.90
C PRO A 338 -2.79 3.55 -20.54
N SER A 339 -3.11 2.45 -19.87
CA SER A 339 -3.92 1.36 -20.40
C SER A 339 -4.93 0.87 -19.37
N GLU A 340 -6.04 0.27 -19.85
CA GLU A 340 -7.02 -0.46 -19.02
C GLU A 340 -6.51 -1.80 -18.50
N GLU A 341 -5.45 -2.32 -19.12
CA GLU A 341 -4.79 -3.56 -18.74
C GLU A 341 -3.33 -3.30 -18.37
N LEU A 342 -2.83 -4.06 -17.40
CA LEU A 342 -1.40 -4.06 -17.09
C LEU A 342 -0.64 -4.79 -18.21
N ARG A 343 0.63 -4.41 -18.38
CA ARG A 343 1.57 -5.20 -19.19
C ARG A 343 1.69 -6.61 -18.59
N PRO A 344 1.90 -7.65 -19.40
CA PRO A 344 1.95 -9.03 -18.90
C PRO A 344 2.96 -9.27 -17.80
N GLU A 345 4.12 -8.61 -17.87
CA GLU A 345 5.23 -8.76 -16.92
C GLU A 345 5.06 -7.92 -15.64
N ALA A 346 4.01 -7.12 -15.52
CA ALA A 346 3.75 -6.33 -14.30
C ALA A 346 3.57 -7.21 -13.06
N ILE A 347 3.08 -8.44 -13.26
CA ILE A 347 2.92 -9.47 -12.22
C ILE A 347 3.92 -10.59 -12.50
N MET A 348 4.72 -10.91 -11.49
CA MET A 348 5.72 -11.99 -11.53
C MET A 348 5.62 -12.86 -10.26
N ASP A 349 4.52 -13.59 -10.13
CA ASP A 349 4.22 -14.43 -8.97
C ASP A 349 4.63 -15.91 -9.14
N GLN A 350 5.39 -16.24 -10.19
CA GLN A 350 5.83 -17.62 -10.42
C GLN A 350 6.59 -18.19 -9.22
N VAL A 351 7.57 -17.45 -8.67
CA VAL A 351 8.34 -17.90 -7.51
C VAL A 351 7.48 -18.01 -6.28
N ALA A 352 6.50 -17.11 -6.08
CA ALA A 352 5.53 -17.22 -4.98
C ALA A 352 4.69 -18.50 -5.10
N ASN A 353 4.21 -18.83 -6.30
CA ASN A 353 3.48 -20.08 -6.55
C ASN A 353 4.33 -21.32 -6.28
N GLU A 354 5.62 -21.30 -6.65
CA GLU A 354 6.55 -22.39 -6.36
C GLU A 354 6.77 -22.57 -4.84
N VAL A 355 6.96 -21.47 -4.11
CA VAL A 355 7.12 -21.47 -2.65
C VAL A 355 5.85 -22.03 -2.00
N LEU A 356 4.68 -21.56 -2.39
CA LEU A 356 3.40 -22.02 -1.88
C LEU A 356 3.23 -23.54 -2.07
N LYS A 357 3.50 -24.01 -3.30
CA LYS A 357 3.44 -25.44 -3.66
C LYS A 357 4.46 -26.28 -2.88
N ALA A 358 5.69 -25.79 -2.72
CA ALA A 358 6.73 -26.50 -1.96
C ALA A 358 6.37 -26.67 -0.48
N ARG A 359 5.56 -25.74 0.08
CA ARG A 359 5.03 -25.82 1.45
C ARG A 359 3.73 -26.62 1.55
N GLY A 360 3.24 -27.23 0.45
CA GLY A 360 2.00 -28.03 0.43
C GLY A 360 0.73 -27.19 0.64
N LEU A 361 0.77 -25.89 0.34
CA LEU A 361 -0.34 -24.95 0.55
C LEU A 361 -1.00 -24.56 -0.77
N THR A 362 -2.25 -24.08 -0.67
CA THR A 362 -3.03 -23.53 -1.78
C THR A 362 -3.60 -22.16 -1.40
N ALA A 363 -3.79 -21.29 -2.39
CA ALA A 363 -4.40 -19.97 -2.16
C ALA A 363 -5.95 -20.07 -2.19
N PRO A 364 -6.64 -19.30 -1.34
CA PRO A 364 -6.11 -18.50 -0.23
C PRO A 364 -5.58 -19.40 0.89
N ILE A 365 -4.51 -18.96 1.58
CA ILE A 365 -3.89 -19.74 2.66
C ILE A 365 -4.70 -19.66 3.97
N GLY A 366 -5.68 -18.80 4.04
CA GLY A 366 -6.58 -18.56 5.16
C GLY A 366 -7.00 -17.10 5.24
N PHE A 367 -7.45 -16.69 6.40
CA PHE A 367 -7.86 -15.32 6.67
C PHE A 367 -7.52 -14.90 8.10
N VAL A 368 -7.42 -13.60 8.33
CA VAL A 368 -7.44 -12.99 9.66
C VAL A 368 -8.90 -12.72 10.01
N GLY A 369 -9.38 -13.33 11.08
CA GLY A 369 -10.76 -13.21 11.52
C GLY A 369 -10.99 -12.10 12.54
N GLU A 370 -12.26 -11.71 12.73
CA GLU A 370 -12.66 -10.84 13.81
C GLU A 370 -12.47 -11.51 15.18
N GLN A 371 -12.22 -10.69 16.19
CA GLN A 371 -12.16 -11.12 17.58
C GLN A 371 -13.02 -10.22 18.48
N PRO A 372 -13.56 -10.75 19.59
CA PRO A 372 -14.29 -9.94 20.55
C PRO A 372 -13.34 -8.96 21.27
N ASP A 373 -13.86 -7.81 21.72
CA ASP A 373 -13.08 -6.79 22.45
C ASP A 373 -12.39 -7.35 23.71
N SER A 374 -12.93 -8.41 24.31
CA SER A 374 -12.32 -9.11 25.44
C SER A 374 -11.02 -9.84 25.09
N ALA A 375 -10.73 -10.06 23.82
CA ALA A 375 -9.46 -10.64 23.37
C ALA A 375 -8.32 -9.61 23.25
N TYR A 376 -8.64 -8.31 23.35
CA TYR A 376 -7.61 -7.25 23.41
C TYR A 376 -6.91 -7.30 24.79
N GLN A 377 -5.57 -7.42 24.78
CA GLN A 377 -4.73 -7.50 25.98
C GLN A 377 -3.61 -6.43 25.97
#